data_d28bfc61bfc861130ca17101d1835120
#
_entry.id   d28bfc61bfc861130ca17101d1835120
#
_cell.length_a   1.000
_cell.length_b   1.000
_cell.length_c   1.000
_cell.angle_alpha   90.00
_cell.angle_beta   90.00
_cell.angle_gamma   90.00
#
_symmetry.space_group_name_H-M   'P 1'
#
loop_
_entity.id
_entity.type
_entity.pdbx_description
1 polymer ?
#
loop_
_entity_poly.entity_id
_entity_poly.type
_entity_poly.pdbx_seq_one_letter_code
_entity_poly.pdbx_strand_id
1 'polypeptide(L)'
;MQLIQMDKPFSTGDWIRTTDKSIEGVVEKIGWRMTRLRTFNKNPVYVPNSIFATIPIETPSRMTNRQIHEVIGIRYDDIAQMESILEKVEELLAKSEHIDNDQPCRVNFDLFNASSLDFVIWAFSSLTDAGEFKKFKGKLLLDIAQIIADHGAEIAYPTQTLHIQKS
;
A
#
# COMPACT_ATOMS: atom_id res chain seq x y z
N MET A 1 -26.48 15.69 21.37
CA MET A 1 -25.73 14.47 21.20
C MET A 1 -26.24 13.67 19.98
N GLN A 2 -26.30 14.35 18.84
CA GLN A 2 -26.82 13.84 17.55
C GLN A 2 -25.83 14.05 16.37
N LEU A 3 -24.56 14.38 16.67
CA LEU A 3 -23.59 14.81 15.66
C LEU A 3 -23.30 13.73 14.59
N ILE A 4 -23.19 12.47 14.98
CA ILE A 4 -22.90 11.38 14.03
C ILE A 4 -24.05 11.14 13.04
N GLN A 5 -25.31 11.37 13.46
CA GLN A 5 -26.46 11.20 12.58
C GLN A 5 -26.70 12.38 11.64
N MET A 6 -26.28 13.59 12.01
CA MET A 6 -26.43 14.78 11.18
C MET A 6 -25.38 14.88 10.08
N ASP A 7 -24.11 14.61 10.38
CA ASP A 7 -23.01 14.74 9.40
C ASP A 7 -22.70 13.44 8.65
N LYS A 8 -23.24 12.30 9.11
CA LYS A 8 -23.07 10.96 8.52
C LYS A 8 -21.63 10.67 8.05
N PRO A 9 -20.63 10.80 8.93
CA PRO A 9 -19.24 10.55 8.55
C PRO A 9 -19.04 9.10 8.07
N PHE A 10 -19.89 8.17 8.50
CA PHE A 10 -19.99 6.79 8.04
C PHE A 10 -21.42 6.26 8.15
N SER A 11 -21.70 5.17 7.47
CA SER A 11 -23.00 4.48 7.44
C SER A 11 -22.84 2.99 7.74
N THR A 12 -23.96 2.32 8.04
CA THR A 12 -23.95 0.84 8.12
C THR A 12 -23.48 0.24 6.80
N GLY A 13 -22.53 -0.70 6.87
CA GLY A 13 -21.86 -1.30 5.72
C GLY A 13 -20.51 -0.67 5.42
N ASP A 14 -20.19 0.53 5.89
CA ASP A 14 -18.90 1.15 5.69
C ASP A 14 -17.81 0.44 6.51
N TRP A 15 -16.65 0.28 5.89
CA TRP A 15 -15.41 -0.03 6.59
C TRP A 15 -14.84 1.27 7.13
N ILE A 16 -14.65 1.34 8.45
CA ILE A 16 -14.07 2.48 9.14
C ILE A 16 -12.86 2.04 9.95
N ARG A 17 -11.93 2.97 10.15
CA ARG A 17 -10.83 2.83 11.10
C ARG A 17 -10.50 4.17 11.75
N THR A 18 -10.01 4.15 12.97
CA THR A 18 -9.44 5.32 13.62
C THR A 18 -8.02 5.57 13.14
N THR A 19 -7.58 6.83 13.15
CA THR A 19 -6.21 7.19 12.68
C THR A 19 -5.11 6.53 13.52
N ASP A 20 -5.38 6.25 14.80
CA ASP A 20 -4.48 5.49 15.69
C ASP A 20 -4.54 3.97 15.48
N LYS A 21 -5.39 3.51 14.54
CA LYS A 21 -5.63 2.09 14.19
C LYS A 21 -6.08 1.22 15.36
N SER A 22 -6.53 1.80 16.47
CA SER A 22 -7.04 1.05 17.64
C SER A 22 -8.40 0.41 17.37
N ILE A 23 -9.21 1.01 16.49
CA ILE A 23 -10.54 0.55 16.11
C ILE A 23 -10.60 0.41 14.59
N GLU A 24 -10.94 -0.78 14.11
CA GLU A 24 -11.11 -1.06 12.69
C GLU A 24 -12.17 -2.13 12.48
N GLY A 25 -13.04 -1.92 11.49
CA GLY A 25 -14.07 -2.89 11.13
C GLY A 25 -15.16 -2.34 10.23
N VAL A 26 -16.07 -3.22 9.84
CA VAL A 26 -17.27 -2.85 9.07
C VAL A 26 -18.40 -2.50 10.03
N VAL A 27 -19.06 -1.38 9.81
CA VAL A 27 -20.19 -0.91 10.63
C VAL A 27 -21.39 -1.82 10.40
N GLU A 28 -21.81 -2.55 11.44
CA GLU A 28 -23.01 -3.39 11.38
C GLU A 28 -24.26 -2.66 11.86
N LYS A 29 -24.14 -1.84 12.91
CA LYS A 29 -25.25 -1.11 13.48
C LYS A 29 -24.79 0.14 14.21
N ILE A 30 -25.44 1.24 13.91
CA ILE A 30 -25.26 2.52 14.63
C ILE A 30 -26.41 2.65 15.62
N GLY A 31 -26.11 2.55 16.91
CA GLY A 31 -27.06 2.79 17.98
C GLY A 31 -26.97 4.23 18.47
N TRP A 32 -27.81 4.59 19.45
CA TRP A 32 -27.85 5.94 20.04
C TRP A 32 -26.66 6.22 20.97
N ARG A 33 -26.10 5.19 21.64
CA ARG A 33 -24.95 5.29 22.54
C ARG A 33 -23.70 4.58 22.01
N MET A 34 -23.87 3.48 21.28
CA MET A 34 -22.79 2.60 20.83
C MET A 34 -22.98 2.22 19.36
N THR A 35 -21.90 2.13 18.66
CA THR A 35 -21.82 1.59 17.31
C THR A 35 -21.21 0.19 17.38
N ARG A 36 -21.82 -0.79 16.71
CA ARG A 36 -21.29 -2.13 16.57
C ARG A 36 -20.54 -2.26 15.25
N LEU A 37 -19.28 -2.67 15.33
CA LEU A 37 -18.43 -2.98 14.21
C LEU A 37 -18.17 -4.49 14.15
N ARG A 38 -17.94 -5.01 12.95
CA ARG A 38 -17.41 -6.36 12.72
C ARG A 38 -15.98 -6.24 12.24
N THR A 39 -15.03 -6.76 13.03
CA THR A 39 -13.62 -6.81 12.62
C THR A 39 -13.41 -7.79 11.48
N PHE A 40 -12.26 -7.72 10.80
CA PHE A 40 -11.93 -8.68 9.75
C PHE A 40 -11.80 -10.13 10.26
N ASN A 41 -11.47 -10.30 11.54
CA ASN A 41 -11.48 -11.61 12.23
C ASN A 41 -12.89 -12.06 12.65
N LYS A 42 -13.95 -11.34 12.20
CA LYS A 42 -15.35 -11.64 12.46
C LYS A 42 -15.81 -11.43 13.91
N ASN A 43 -14.99 -10.81 14.75
CA ASN A 43 -15.39 -10.47 16.12
C ASN A 43 -16.25 -9.18 16.13
N PRO A 44 -17.33 -9.12 16.90
CA PRO A 44 -18.06 -7.87 17.13
C PRO A 44 -17.29 -6.97 18.10
N VAL A 45 -17.19 -5.70 17.77
CA VAL A 45 -16.63 -4.66 18.64
C VAL A 45 -17.72 -3.62 18.90
N TYR A 46 -17.89 -3.24 20.14
CA TYR A 46 -18.86 -2.23 20.56
C TYR A 46 -18.13 -0.96 20.98
N VAL A 47 -18.29 0.09 20.21
CA VAL A 47 -17.59 1.35 20.40
C VAL A 47 -18.56 2.42 20.88
N PRO A 48 -18.29 3.09 22.02
CA PRO A 48 -19.09 4.25 22.44
C PRO A 48 -19.04 5.35 21.37
N ASN A 49 -20.19 5.92 21.02
CA ASN A 49 -20.26 6.97 19.99
C ASN A 49 -19.45 8.23 20.35
N SER A 50 -19.20 8.46 21.64
CA SER A 50 -18.36 9.56 22.11
C SER A 50 -16.90 9.47 21.61
N ILE A 51 -16.38 8.28 21.37
CA ILE A 51 -15.03 8.08 20.82
C ILE A 51 -14.93 8.70 19.42
N PHE A 52 -15.94 8.50 18.59
CA PHE A 52 -15.99 9.05 17.24
C PHE A 52 -16.14 10.57 17.17
N ALA A 53 -16.43 11.22 18.30
CA ALA A 53 -16.43 12.68 18.40
C ALA A 53 -15.05 13.27 18.74
N THR A 54 -14.10 12.42 19.19
CA THR A 54 -12.79 12.85 19.69
C THR A 54 -11.61 12.35 18.87
N ILE A 55 -11.77 11.24 18.15
CA ILE A 55 -10.72 10.61 17.33
C ILE A 55 -11.10 10.75 15.85
N PRO A 56 -10.18 11.21 14.99
CA PRO A 56 -10.41 11.25 13.55
C PRO A 56 -10.67 9.86 12.99
N ILE A 57 -11.60 9.76 12.04
CA ILE A 57 -12.04 8.51 11.43
C ILE A 57 -11.70 8.56 9.94
N GLU A 58 -11.12 7.49 9.44
CA GLU A 58 -11.02 7.22 8.03
C GLU A 58 -12.13 6.25 7.60
N THR A 59 -12.63 6.43 6.39
CA THR A 59 -13.63 5.52 5.79
C THR A 59 -13.05 4.88 4.52
N PRO A 60 -12.23 3.82 4.65
CA PRO A 60 -11.57 3.20 3.51
C PRO A 60 -12.53 2.64 2.45
N SER A 61 -13.79 2.30 2.81
CA SER A 61 -14.82 1.92 1.83
C SER A 61 -15.21 3.04 0.86
N ARG A 62 -14.88 4.29 1.18
CA ARG A 62 -15.11 5.46 0.33
C ARG A 62 -13.83 5.99 -0.34
N MET A 63 -12.75 5.19 -0.32
CA MET A 63 -11.52 5.58 -1.00
C MET A 63 -11.76 5.68 -2.52
N THR A 64 -11.12 6.65 -3.14
CA THR A 64 -11.16 6.82 -4.60
C THR A 64 -10.10 5.96 -5.29
N ASN A 65 -8.94 5.82 -4.63
CA ASN A 65 -7.78 5.13 -5.17
C ASN A 65 -7.06 4.35 -4.06
N ARG A 66 -6.32 3.31 -4.45
CA ARG A 66 -5.36 2.64 -3.56
C ARG A 66 -3.95 3.03 -3.92
N GLN A 67 -3.20 3.45 -2.93
CA GLN A 67 -1.79 3.75 -3.08
C GLN A 67 -0.97 2.46 -3.27
N ILE A 68 -0.06 2.51 -4.24
CA ILE A 68 1.05 1.58 -4.39
C ILE A 68 2.29 2.32 -3.93
N HIS A 69 2.95 1.81 -2.90
CA HIS A 69 4.21 2.32 -2.41
C HIS A 69 5.11 1.11 -2.14
N GLU A 70 6.04 0.86 -3.07
CA GLU A 70 6.91 -0.30 -3.02
C GLU A 70 8.36 0.14 -3.16
N VAL A 71 9.21 -0.47 -2.36
CA VAL A 71 10.67 -0.30 -2.44
C VAL A 71 11.26 -1.59 -2.97
N ILE A 72 12.02 -1.50 -4.05
CA ILE A 72 12.64 -2.65 -4.71
C ILE A 72 14.14 -2.40 -4.79
N GLY A 73 14.94 -3.36 -4.33
CA GLY A 73 16.38 -3.29 -4.34
C GLY A 73 16.99 -4.20 -5.42
N ILE A 74 17.93 -3.67 -6.20
CA ILE A 74 18.80 -4.46 -7.09
C ILE A 74 20.22 -4.48 -6.54
N ARG A 75 21.05 -5.39 -7.06
CA ARG A 75 22.45 -5.51 -6.63
C ARG A 75 23.26 -4.26 -7.00
N TYR A 76 24.32 -3.98 -6.24
CA TYR A 76 25.26 -2.91 -6.53
C TYR A 76 25.96 -3.07 -7.88
N ASP A 77 26.25 -4.32 -8.28
CA ASP A 77 26.89 -4.63 -9.57
C ASP A 77 26.01 -4.23 -10.77
N ASP A 78 24.72 -4.06 -10.56
CA ASP A 78 23.73 -3.76 -11.59
C ASP A 78 23.40 -2.25 -11.69
N ILE A 79 24.21 -1.38 -11.10
CA ILE A 79 23.97 0.07 -11.08
C ILE A 79 23.83 0.68 -12.49
N ALA A 80 24.56 0.15 -13.46
CA ALA A 80 24.50 0.63 -14.83
C ALA A 80 23.15 0.39 -15.52
N GLN A 81 22.37 -0.57 -15.04
CA GLN A 81 21.04 -0.92 -15.54
C GLN A 81 19.91 -0.13 -14.87
N MET A 82 20.18 0.55 -13.75
CA MET A 82 19.17 1.22 -12.94
C MET A 82 18.28 2.17 -13.77
N GLU A 83 18.90 3.06 -14.54
CA GLU A 83 18.16 4.06 -15.31
C GLU A 83 17.20 3.41 -16.31
N SER A 84 17.66 2.42 -17.07
CA SER A 84 16.82 1.71 -18.03
C SER A 84 15.73 0.87 -17.40
N ILE A 85 15.96 0.33 -16.18
CA ILE A 85 14.94 -0.38 -15.40
C ILE A 85 13.86 0.59 -14.96
N LEU A 86 14.23 1.77 -14.42
CA LEU A 86 13.26 2.78 -14.00
C LEU A 86 12.37 3.22 -15.15
N GLU A 87 12.95 3.53 -16.32
CA GLU A 87 12.18 3.90 -17.52
C GLU A 87 11.19 2.81 -17.94
N LYS A 88 11.61 1.54 -17.92
CA LYS A 88 10.73 0.41 -18.26
C LYS A 88 9.61 0.18 -17.26
N VAL A 89 9.88 0.39 -15.97
CA VAL A 89 8.87 0.30 -14.94
C VAL A 89 7.85 1.45 -15.08
N GLU A 90 8.31 2.67 -15.40
CA GLU A 90 7.40 3.80 -15.70
C GLU A 90 6.51 3.50 -16.91
N GLU A 91 7.07 2.96 -18.01
CA GLU A 91 6.28 2.55 -19.17
C GLU A 91 5.25 1.47 -18.82
N LEU A 92 5.61 0.50 -17.98
CA LEU A 92 4.70 -0.55 -17.51
C LEU A 92 3.51 0.06 -16.75
N LEU A 93 3.80 0.97 -15.82
CA LEU A 93 2.76 1.65 -15.04
C LEU A 93 1.85 2.51 -15.92
N ALA A 94 2.43 3.28 -16.84
CA ALA A 94 1.68 4.16 -17.74
C ALA A 94 0.73 3.40 -18.69
N LYS A 95 1.08 2.16 -19.05
CA LYS A 95 0.27 1.29 -19.91
C LYS A 95 -0.77 0.46 -19.16
N SER A 96 -0.72 0.47 -17.83
CA SER A 96 -1.62 -0.35 -17.02
C SER A 96 -3.00 0.28 -16.91
N GLU A 97 -4.05 -0.47 -17.25
CA GLU A 97 -5.46 -0.05 -17.14
C GLU A 97 -5.90 0.21 -15.68
N HIS A 98 -5.16 -0.35 -14.72
CA HIS A 98 -5.49 -0.27 -13.29
C HIS A 98 -4.71 0.82 -12.56
N ILE A 99 -3.79 1.49 -13.23
CA ILE A 99 -3.11 2.69 -12.70
C ILE A 99 -3.90 3.91 -13.13
N ASP A 100 -4.18 4.77 -12.18
CA ASP A 100 -4.85 6.05 -12.42
C ASP A 100 -3.80 7.07 -12.85
N ASN A 101 -3.73 7.33 -14.15
CA ASN A 101 -2.77 8.27 -14.74
C ASN A 101 -3.09 9.75 -14.44
N ASP A 102 -4.27 10.06 -13.90
CA ASP A 102 -4.62 11.41 -13.43
C ASP A 102 -4.01 11.69 -12.04
N GLN A 103 -3.51 10.65 -11.37
CA GLN A 103 -2.82 10.75 -10.10
C GLN A 103 -1.30 10.75 -10.29
N PRO A 104 -0.53 11.32 -9.35
CA PRO A 104 0.93 11.27 -9.41
C PRO A 104 1.46 9.83 -9.49
N CYS A 105 2.26 9.55 -10.51
CA CYS A 105 2.99 8.31 -10.68
C CYS A 105 4.49 8.62 -10.73
N ARG A 106 5.28 7.96 -9.91
CA ARG A 106 6.71 8.19 -9.81
C ARG A 106 7.45 6.86 -9.62
N VAL A 107 8.54 6.71 -10.36
CA VAL A 107 9.52 5.64 -10.17
C VAL A 107 10.88 6.30 -10.08
N ASN A 108 11.50 6.26 -8.91
CA ASN A 108 12.76 6.96 -8.68
C ASN A 108 13.77 6.07 -7.96
N PHE A 109 15.03 6.21 -8.32
CA PHE A 109 16.10 5.75 -7.45
C PHE A 109 15.99 6.50 -6.12
N ASP A 110 16.07 5.78 -5.01
CA ASP A 110 15.83 6.34 -3.69
C ASP A 110 17.12 6.43 -2.87
N LEU A 111 17.78 5.31 -2.66
CA LEU A 111 18.98 5.31 -1.84
C LEU A 111 19.93 4.13 -2.10
N PHE A 112 21.20 4.34 -1.69
CA PHE A 112 22.19 3.30 -1.55
C PHE A 112 22.05 2.64 -0.18
N ASN A 113 21.40 1.46 -0.14
CA ASN A 113 21.16 0.71 1.10
C ASN A 113 22.38 -0.19 1.41
N ALA A 114 22.39 -0.85 2.57
CA ALA A 114 23.51 -1.70 3.03
C ALA A 114 23.89 -2.83 2.05
N SER A 115 22.92 -3.40 1.32
CA SER A 115 23.14 -4.51 0.39
C SER A 115 22.41 -4.36 -0.94
N SER A 116 21.80 -3.21 -1.19
CA SER A 116 20.98 -2.97 -2.38
C SER A 116 21.00 -1.52 -2.83
N LEU A 117 20.73 -1.34 -4.12
CA LEU A 117 20.37 -0.07 -4.72
C LEU A 117 18.84 -0.03 -4.76
N ASP A 118 18.24 0.80 -3.94
CA ASP A 118 16.81 0.83 -3.77
C ASP A 118 16.17 1.87 -4.68
N PHE A 119 15.09 1.48 -5.36
CA PHE A 119 14.21 2.40 -6.05
C PHE A 119 12.79 2.28 -5.51
N VAL A 120 12.05 3.37 -5.55
CA VAL A 120 10.69 3.45 -5.03
C VAL A 120 9.70 3.63 -6.18
N ILE A 121 8.59 2.94 -6.05
CA ILE A 121 7.40 3.09 -6.89
C ILE A 121 6.33 3.73 -6.05
N TRP A 122 5.82 4.85 -6.52
CA TRP A 122 4.69 5.54 -5.93
C TRP A 122 3.64 5.82 -7.00
N ALA A 123 2.53 5.12 -6.93
CA ALA A 123 1.45 5.22 -7.89
C ALA A 123 0.09 5.03 -7.19
N PHE A 124 -0.98 5.30 -7.91
CA PHE A 124 -2.33 5.08 -7.42
C PHE A 124 -3.10 4.17 -8.37
N SER A 125 -3.73 3.16 -7.81
CA SER A 125 -4.60 2.25 -8.55
C SER A 125 -6.05 2.69 -8.44
N SER A 126 -6.80 2.57 -9.54
CA SER A 126 -8.25 2.76 -9.57
C SER A 126 -9.02 1.60 -8.91
N LEU A 127 -8.36 0.48 -8.63
CA LEU A 127 -8.95 -0.68 -7.96
C LEU A 127 -9.13 -0.41 -6.47
N THR A 128 -10.36 -0.26 -6.02
CA THR A 128 -10.68 -0.04 -4.60
C THR A 128 -10.99 -1.34 -3.86
N ASP A 129 -11.40 -2.42 -4.53
CA ASP A 129 -11.53 -3.74 -3.92
C ASP A 129 -10.17 -4.30 -3.47
N ALA A 130 -10.13 -4.81 -2.23
CA ALA A 130 -8.88 -5.28 -1.64
C ALA A 130 -8.36 -6.57 -2.28
N GLY A 131 -9.24 -7.45 -2.74
CA GLY A 131 -8.87 -8.72 -3.36
C GLY A 131 -8.33 -8.53 -4.77
N GLU A 132 -9.03 -7.72 -5.58
CA GLU A 132 -8.61 -7.35 -6.92
C GLU A 132 -7.31 -6.57 -6.92
N PHE A 133 -7.19 -5.60 -6.02
CA PHE A 133 -5.96 -4.84 -5.84
C PHE A 133 -4.75 -5.72 -5.48
N LYS A 134 -4.92 -6.68 -4.55
CA LYS A 134 -3.83 -7.60 -4.18
C LYS A 134 -3.39 -8.48 -5.35
N LYS A 135 -4.32 -8.98 -6.16
CA LYS A 135 -4.02 -9.76 -7.37
C LYS A 135 -3.26 -8.93 -8.39
N PHE A 136 -3.76 -7.72 -8.65
CA PHE A 136 -3.12 -6.77 -9.56
C PHE A 136 -1.71 -6.41 -9.10
N LYS A 137 -1.55 -6.01 -7.83
CA LYS A 137 -0.24 -5.67 -7.24
C LYS A 137 0.74 -6.84 -7.32
N GLY A 138 0.29 -8.06 -7.03
CA GLY A 138 1.12 -9.25 -7.15
C GLY A 138 1.61 -9.48 -8.57
N LYS A 139 0.73 -9.33 -9.57
CA LYS A 139 1.13 -9.42 -10.98
C LYS A 139 2.11 -8.31 -11.36
N LEU A 140 1.83 -7.07 -10.97
CA LEU A 140 2.71 -5.92 -11.22
C LEU A 140 4.13 -6.16 -10.69
N LEU A 141 4.26 -6.67 -9.47
CA LEU A 141 5.57 -6.97 -8.88
C LEU A 141 6.31 -8.07 -9.65
N LEU A 142 5.61 -9.08 -10.17
CA LEU A 142 6.21 -10.11 -11.02
C LEU A 142 6.65 -9.56 -12.37
N ASP A 143 5.85 -8.69 -12.97
CA ASP A 143 6.21 -8.03 -14.23
C ASP A 143 7.45 -7.13 -14.04
N ILE A 144 7.57 -6.44 -12.91
CA ILE A 144 8.76 -5.66 -12.55
C ILE A 144 9.97 -6.55 -12.35
N ALA A 145 9.83 -7.69 -11.66
CA ALA A 145 10.89 -8.65 -11.49
C ALA A 145 11.39 -9.19 -12.86
N GLN A 146 10.47 -9.39 -13.81
CA GLN A 146 10.82 -9.79 -15.16
C GLN A 146 11.61 -8.68 -15.90
N ILE A 147 11.19 -7.41 -15.75
CA ILE A 147 11.95 -6.27 -16.32
C ILE A 147 13.37 -6.24 -15.78
N ILE A 148 13.56 -6.42 -14.47
CA ILE A 148 14.88 -6.46 -13.85
C ILE A 148 15.73 -7.57 -14.47
N ALA A 149 15.18 -8.78 -14.58
CA ALA A 149 15.86 -9.93 -15.18
C ALA A 149 16.19 -9.72 -16.66
N ASP A 150 15.30 -9.14 -17.45
CA ASP A 150 15.50 -8.86 -18.87
C ASP A 150 16.64 -7.86 -19.12
N HIS A 151 16.93 -6.99 -18.14
CA HIS A 151 18.07 -6.08 -18.15
C HIS A 151 19.37 -6.72 -17.63
N GLY A 152 19.36 -8.02 -17.31
CA GLY A 152 20.51 -8.73 -16.76
C GLY A 152 20.83 -8.37 -15.31
N ALA A 153 19.92 -7.68 -14.63
CA ALA A 153 20.02 -7.34 -13.21
C ALA A 153 19.33 -8.38 -12.33
N GLU A 154 19.65 -8.38 -11.05
CA GLU A 154 19.01 -9.25 -10.06
C GLU A 154 18.52 -8.47 -8.85
N ILE A 155 17.40 -8.93 -8.28
CA ILE A 155 16.91 -8.43 -7.00
C ILE A 155 17.96 -8.74 -5.92
N ALA A 156 18.29 -7.73 -5.11
CA ALA A 156 19.31 -7.86 -4.09
C ALA A 156 18.90 -8.82 -2.97
N TYR A 157 19.85 -9.65 -2.54
CA TYR A 157 19.75 -10.44 -1.32
C TYR A 157 20.65 -9.82 -0.24
N PRO A 158 20.37 -10.03 1.05
CA PRO A 158 21.29 -9.65 2.13
C PRO A 158 22.66 -10.28 1.87
N THR A 159 23.70 -9.47 1.66
CA THR A 159 25.06 -9.93 1.34
C THR A 159 26.00 -9.61 2.48
N GLN A 160 26.90 -10.56 2.82
CA GLN A 160 27.97 -10.36 3.79
C GLN A 160 29.29 -10.73 3.17
N THR A 161 30.30 -9.87 3.31
CA THR A 161 31.68 -10.17 2.90
C THR A 161 32.44 -10.73 4.10
N LEU A 162 32.90 -11.98 4.01
CA LEU A 162 33.68 -12.62 5.05
C LEU A 162 35.18 -12.57 4.69
N HIS A 163 35.97 -11.87 5.48
CA HIS A 163 37.42 -11.91 5.41
C HIS A 163 37.97 -13.04 6.30
N ILE A 164 38.36 -14.16 5.69
CA ILE A 164 38.96 -15.30 6.39
C ILE A 164 40.48 -15.10 6.42
N GLN A 165 41.03 -14.80 7.59
CA GLN A 165 42.50 -14.87 7.78
C GLN A 165 42.88 -16.33 8.06
N LYS A 166 43.69 -16.92 7.18
CA LYS A 166 44.34 -18.21 7.47
C LYS A 166 45.49 -17.97 8.43
N SER A 167 45.44 -18.57 9.62
CA SER A 167 46.55 -18.68 10.59
C SER A 167 47.67 -19.52 10.02
#